data_2cdee19947d04fcc5ac905c7eb350c47
#
_entry.id   2cdee19947d04fcc5ac905c7eb350c47
#
_cell.length_a   1.000
_cell.length_b   1.000
_cell.length_c   1.000
_cell.angle_alpha   90.00
_cell.angle_beta   90.00
_cell.angle_gamma   90.00
#
_symmetry.space_group_name_H-M   'P 1'
#
loop_
_entity.id
_entity.type
_entity.pdbx_description
1 polymer ?
#
loop_
_entity_poly.entity_id
_entity_poly.type
_entity_poly.pdbx_seq_one_letter_code
_entity_poly.pdbx_strand_id
1 'polypeptide(L)'
;KVAYPKFQEKLQVCKDLLHGFDFSSFIDGSPLVMAKLVTGGVNFVLDAKAPKRKDLFLREAMLLKQSHSLCSSMTTEQERHEAAYMEAVRSTVVKITYGGSGGKTLSLKEINTQINELLKASIQSQGVISLFDSKQADENISLFDPAVLDEISKMKEKNIAVEILKKLMAEQVSLYKRTNVVQSQKFSEKIAQLMNSYYNGLITNEEVIKELLKTAQEITELYNNGKKLGLTQEELAFYDALTKPENIKDFYQNNELIDLTRELTEMLRKNRTIDWQKKETARASMRKMVKHLLKKYKYPPEDYDTAISTVISQCEMWTDNMTA
;
A
#
# COMPACT_ATOMS: atom_id res chain seq x y z
N LYS A 1 -19.32 12.55 -3.12
CA LYS A 1 -20.42 13.31 -2.47
C LYS A 1 -20.63 12.98 -1.00
N VAL A 2 -20.34 11.76 -0.52
CA VAL A 2 -20.59 11.36 0.89
C VAL A 2 -19.43 11.74 1.83
N ALA A 3 -18.18 11.78 1.35
CA ALA A 3 -17.03 12.06 2.19
C ALA A 3 -17.02 13.49 2.74
N TYR A 4 -17.38 14.49 1.92
CA TYR A 4 -17.38 15.89 2.34
C TYR A 4 -18.43 16.21 3.42
N PRO A 5 -19.71 15.80 3.31
CA PRO A 5 -20.66 15.96 4.42
C PRO A 5 -20.20 15.26 5.70
N LYS A 6 -19.58 14.08 5.59
CA LYS A 6 -19.02 13.39 6.77
C LYS A 6 -17.84 14.14 7.37
N PHE A 7 -16.97 14.72 6.56
CA PHE A 7 -15.92 15.61 7.03
C PHE A 7 -16.49 16.79 7.80
N GLN A 8 -17.50 17.48 7.24
CA GLN A 8 -18.16 18.62 7.90
C GLN A 8 -18.82 18.22 9.22
N GLU A 9 -19.53 17.08 9.24
CA GLU A 9 -20.11 16.52 10.48
C GLU A 9 -19.00 16.30 11.53
N LYS A 10 -17.89 15.65 11.18
CA LYS A 10 -16.82 15.36 12.14
C LYS A 10 -16.08 16.61 12.58
N LEU A 11 -15.89 17.58 11.69
CA LEU A 11 -15.31 18.87 12.03
C LEU A 11 -16.19 19.61 13.06
N GLN A 12 -17.51 19.63 12.83
CA GLN A 12 -18.44 20.26 13.76
C GLN A 12 -18.43 19.55 15.12
N VAL A 13 -18.46 18.22 15.17
CA VAL A 13 -18.36 17.45 16.42
C VAL A 13 -17.07 17.77 17.18
N CYS A 14 -15.92 17.87 16.49
CA CYS A 14 -14.66 18.25 17.13
C CYS A 14 -14.72 19.69 17.70
N LYS A 15 -15.33 20.64 16.97
CA LYS A 15 -15.56 22.01 17.44
C LYS A 15 -16.45 22.03 18.68
N ASP A 16 -17.52 21.25 18.69
CA ASP A 16 -18.45 21.15 19.84
C ASP A 16 -17.75 20.56 21.08
N LEU A 17 -16.85 19.59 20.88
CA LEU A 17 -16.04 19.04 21.99
C LEU A 17 -15.03 20.04 22.55
N LEU A 18 -14.65 21.05 21.78
CA LEU A 18 -13.80 22.17 22.20
C LEU A 18 -14.62 23.42 22.52
N HIS A 19 -15.95 23.33 22.66
CA HIS A 19 -16.78 24.47 22.99
C HIS A 19 -16.31 25.14 24.27
N GLY A 20 -16.14 26.46 24.23
CA GLY A 20 -15.58 27.27 25.32
C GLY A 20 -14.06 27.47 25.24
N PHE A 21 -13.37 26.88 24.26
CA PHE A 21 -11.96 27.14 23.94
C PHE A 21 -11.84 27.84 22.59
N ASP A 22 -11.30 29.05 22.58
CA ASP A 22 -11.09 29.82 21.36
C ASP A 22 -9.73 29.46 20.73
N PHE A 23 -9.76 28.95 19.49
CA PHE A 23 -8.59 28.64 18.67
C PHE A 23 -8.56 29.39 17.34
N SER A 24 -9.41 30.43 17.18
CA SER A 24 -9.55 31.18 15.93
C SER A 24 -8.22 31.78 15.42
N SER A 25 -7.38 32.23 16.37
CA SER A 25 -6.06 32.80 16.04
C SER A 25 -5.00 31.76 15.63
N PHE A 26 -5.34 30.48 15.50
CA PHE A 26 -4.41 29.44 15.03
C PHE A 26 -4.04 29.65 13.56
N ILE A 27 -4.92 30.22 12.75
CA ILE A 27 -4.74 30.41 11.31
C ILE A 27 -3.66 31.48 11.03
N ASP A 28 -3.78 32.63 11.72
CA ASP A 28 -2.94 33.81 11.46
C ASP A 28 -1.85 34.01 12.53
N GLY A 29 -1.71 33.04 13.45
CA GLY A 29 -0.80 33.14 14.58
C GLY A 29 0.65 32.90 14.22
N SER A 30 1.56 33.60 14.92
CA SER A 30 2.98 33.25 14.90
C SER A 30 3.19 31.80 15.41
N PRO A 31 4.34 31.15 15.09
CA PRO A 31 4.62 29.78 15.58
C PRO A 31 4.47 29.62 17.09
N LEU A 32 4.77 30.68 17.86
CA LEU A 32 4.60 30.71 19.33
C LEU A 32 3.12 30.71 19.71
N VAL A 33 2.28 31.48 19.00
CA VAL A 33 0.84 31.54 19.23
C VAL A 33 0.20 30.20 18.89
N MET A 34 0.58 29.59 17.75
CA MET A 34 0.12 28.27 17.33
C MET A 34 0.46 27.20 18.40
N ALA A 35 1.70 27.19 18.90
CA ALA A 35 2.13 26.26 19.95
C ALA A 35 1.33 26.44 21.26
N LYS A 36 1.07 27.69 21.68
CA LYS A 36 0.25 27.99 22.86
C LYS A 36 -1.20 27.52 22.70
N LEU A 37 -1.80 27.73 21.51
CA LEU A 37 -3.17 27.29 21.24
C LEU A 37 -3.28 25.77 21.20
N VAL A 38 -2.31 25.07 20.61
CA VAL A 38 -2.29 23.59 20.65
C VAL A 38 -2.18 23.10 22.10
N THR A 39 -1.25 23.66 22.89
CA THR A 39 -1.10 23.30 24.30
C THR A 39 -2.38 23.59 25.11
N GLY A 40 -3.02 24.71 24.86
CA GLY A 40 -4.31 25.06 25.47
C GLY A 40 -5.42 24.07 25.13
N GLY A 41 -5.56 23.73 23.85
CA GLY A 41 -6.52 22.72 23.38
C GLY A 41 -6.25 21.34 23.97
N VAL A 42 -4.99 20.93 24.09
CA VAL A 42 -4.59 19.67 24.75
C VAL A 42 -5.03 19.67 26.21
N ASN A 43 -4.74 20.73 26.95
CA ASN A 43 -5.15 20.84 28.37
C ASN A 43 -6.67 20.81 28.50
N PHE A 44 -7.39 21.46 27.57
CA PHE A 44 -8.85 21.47 27.56
C PHE A 44 -9.42 20.05 27.29
N VAL A 45 -8.82 19.29 26.37
CA VAL A 45 -9.23 17.91 26.08
C VAL A 45 -8.91 16.97 27.25
N LEU A 46 -7.78 17.18 27.93
CA LEU A 46 -7.35 16.37 29.08
C LEU A 46 -7.92 16.81 30.44
N ASP A 47 -8.84 17.77 30.46
CA ASP A 47 -9.43 18.26 31.72
C ASP A 47 -10.10 17.13 32.50
N ALA A 48 -9.63 16.92 33.73
CA ALA A 48 -10.12 15.88 34.64
C ALA A 48 -11.62 16.02 34.97
N LYS A 49 -12.20 17.21 34.81
CA LYS A 49 -13.64 17.46 35.02
C LYS A 49 -14.50 16.88 33.88
N ALA A 50 -13.91 16.53 32.75
CA ALA A 50 -14.62 15.98 31.60
C ALA A 50 -13.93 14.71 31.07
N PRO A 51 -13.85 13.61 31.84
CA PRO A 51 -13.01 12.45 31.52
C PRO A 51 -13.38 11.75 30.18
N LYS A 52 -14.66 11.82 29.80
CA LYS A 52 -15.13 11.25 28.52
C LYS A 52 -14.73 12.08 27.27
N ARG A 53 -14.38 13.36 27.46
CA ARG A 53 -14.02 14.27 26.35
C ARG A 53 -12.81 13.79 25.62
N LYS A 54 -11.76 13.33 26.31
CA LYS A 54 -10.54 12.82 25.70
C LYS A 54 -10.81 11.70 24.69
N ASP A 55 -11.51 10.65 25.12
CA ASP A 55 -11.72 9.47 24.27
C ASP A 55 -12.65 9.80 23.09
N LEU A 56 -13.67 10.60 23.30
CA LEU A 56 -14.55 11.11 22.25
C LEU A 56 -13.76 11.96 21.25
N PHE A 57 -12.97 12.91 21.73
CA PHE A 57 -12.17 13.79 20.86
C PHE A 57 -11.16 13.00 20.03
N LEU A 58 -10.43 12.07 20.64
CA LEU A 58 -9.45 11.26 19.93
C LEU A 58 -10.09 10.43 18.80
N ARG A 59 -11.29 9.87 19.06
CA ARG A 59 -12.04 9.11 18.06
C ARG A 59 -12.55 10.01 16.93
N GLU A 60 -13.23 11.10 17.27
CA GLU A 60 -13.85 11.97 16.26
C GLU A 60 -12.80 12.73 15.44
N ALA A 61 -11.71 13.19 16.05
CA ALA A 61 -10.60 13.83 15.32
C ALA A 61 -9.86 12.84 14.42
N MET A 62 -9.79 11.55 14.75
CA MET A 62 -9.28 10.52 13.86
C MET A 62 -10.18 10.34 12.64
N LEU A 63 -11.49 10.26 12.83
CA LEU A 63 -12.46 10.16 11.76
C LEU A 63 -12.46 11.42 10.87
N LEU A 64 -12.28 12.61 11.49
CA LEU A 64 -12.10 13.87 10.78
C LEU A 64 -10.90 13.81 9.83
N LYS A 65 -9.74 13.38 10.34
CA LYS A 65 -8.52 13.23 9.51
C LYS A 65 -8.76 12.30 8.32
N GLN A 66 -9.39 11.16 8.55
CA GLN A 66 -9.67 10.17 7.51
C GLN A 66 -10.64 10.70 6.45
N SER A 67 -11.74 11.36 6.88
CA SER A 67 -12.69 11.97 5.95
C SER A 67 -12.06 13.14 5.19
N HIS A 68 -11.19 13.95 5.82
CA HIS A 68 -10.44 15.02 5.18
C HIS A 68 -9.54 14.49 4.06
N SER A 69 -8.82 13.38 4.27
CA SER A 69 -7.96 12.78 3.24
C SER A 69 -8.73 12.37 1.99
N LEU A 70 -10.02 12.06 2.11
CA LEU A 70 -10.90 11.67 1.01
C LEU A 70 -11.55 12.85 0.26
N CYS A 71 -11.54 14.06 0.85
CA CYS A 71 -12.25 15.21 0.29
C CYS A 71 -11.47 16.53 0.37
N SER A 72 -10.16 16.47 0.54
CA SER A 72 -9.31 17.66 0.75
C SER A 72 -9.43 18.71 -0.36
N SER A 73 -9.67 18.29 -1.62
CA SER A 73 -9.91 19.22 -2.75
C SER A 73 -11.26 19.95 -2.69
N MET A 74 -12.20 19.47 -1.86
CA MET A 74 -13.54 20.06 -1.72
C MET A 74 -13.64 20.98 -0.51
N THR A 75 -12.64 20.95 0.37
CA THR A 75 -12.64 21.72 1.62
C THR A 75 -12.20 23.15 1.37
N THR A 76 -12.81 24.09 2.10
CA THR A 76 -12.39 25.49 2.11
C THR A 76 -11.05 25.64 2.86
N GLU A 77 -10.40 26.77 2.68
CA GLU A 77 -9.15 27.07 3.38
C GLU A 77 -9.36 27.09 4.91
N GLN A 78 -10.44 27.71 5.36
CA GLN A 78 -10.80 27.73 6.78
C GLN A 78 -11.01 26.32 7.34
N GLU A 79 -11.78 25.46 6.66
CA GLU A 79 -12.01 24.07 7.07
C GLU A 79 -10.71 23.26 7.16
N ARG A 80 -9.75 23.49 6.23
CA ARG A 80 -8.43 22.85 6.29
C ARG A 80 -7.62 23.28 7.49
N HIS A 81 -7.63 24.58 7.82
CA HIS A 81 -6.95 25.10 8.99
C HIS A 81 -7.55 24.60 10.30
N GLU A 82 -8.88 24.61 10.41
CA GLU A 82 -9.58 24.03 11.56
C GLU A 82 -9.28 22.53 11.73
N ALA A 83 -9.30 21.76 10.64
CA ALA A 83 -8.94 20.35 10.67
C ALA A 83 -7.47 20.12 11.06
N ALA A 84 -6.55 20.95 10.56
CA ALA A 84 -5.14 20.91 10.95
C ALA A 84 -4.94 21.16 12.45
N TYR A 85 -5.68 22.14 13.02
CA TYR A 85 -5.67 22.36 14.46
C TYR A 85 -6.13 21.14 15.23
N MET A 86 -7.27 20.53 14.86
CA MET A 86 -7.80 19.32 15.53
C MET A 86 -6.80 18.16 15.49
N GLU A 87 -6.11 17.97 14.36
CA GLU A 87 -5.08 16.95 14.24
C GLU A 87 -3.82 17.25 15.06
N ALA A 88 -3.41 18.52 15.17
CA ALA A 88 -2.29 18.92 16.02
C ALA A 88 -2.59 18.65 17.51
N VAL A 89 -3.79 18.98 17.98
CA VAL A 89 -4.25 18.66 19.34
C VAL A 89 -4.31 17.15 19.54
N ARG A 90 -4.96 16.41 18.63
CA ARG A 90 -5.06 14.95 18.70
C ARG A 90 -3.70 14.26 18.79
N SER A 91 -2.78 14.60 17.90
CA SER A 91 -1.44 13.99 17.84
C SER A 91 -0.66 14.25 19.13
N THR A 92 -0.81 15.42 19.71
CA THR A 92 -0.16 15.80 20.98
C THR A 92 -0.77 15.05 22.16
N VAL A 93 -2.12 14.95 22.24
CA VAL A 93 -2.82 14.15 23.27
C VAL A 93 -2.39 12.68 23.20
N VAL A 94 -2.30 12.10 22.00
CA VAL A 94 -1.83 10.71 21.80
C VAL A 94 -0.40 10.53 22.32
N LYS A 95 0.51 11.44 21.99
CA LYS A 95 1.89 11.39 22.46
C LYS A 95 2.00 11.47 23.99
N ILE A 96 1.22 12.36 24.62
CA ILE A 96 1.23 12.53 26.08
C ILE A 96 0.60 11.32 26.78
N THR A 97 -0.50 10.80 26.23
CA THR A 97 -1.29 9.76 26.91
C THR A 97 -0.72 8.36 26.69
N TYR A 98 -0.14 8.11 25.50
CA TYR A 98 0.27 6.77 25.05
C TYR A 98 1.75 6.66 24.66
N GLY A 99 2.50 7.75 24.71
CA GLY A 99 3.94 7.79 24.41
C GLY A 99 4.85 7.05 25.40
N GLY A 100 4.27 6.47 26.44
CA GLY A 100 4.94 5.65 27.46
C GLY A 100 4.13 4.42 27.83
N SER A 101 4.06 3.40 26.99
CA SER A 101 3.51 2.05 27.26
C SER A 101 1.98 1.87 27.21
N GLY A 102 1.49 1.21 26.19
CA GLY A 102 0.40 0.22 26.33
C GLY A 102 -1.06 0.69 26.36
N GLY A 103 -1.41 1.87 25.86
CA GLY A 103 -2.82 2.27 25.74
C GLY A 103 -3.53 1.68 24.52
N LYS A 104 -4.79 1.21 24.67
CA LYS A 104 -5.65 0.74 23.57
C LYS A 104 -5.86 1.84 22.52
N THR A 105 -5.00 1.91 21.54
CA THR A 105 -5.29 2.59 20.28
C THR A 105 -6.35 1.77 19.54
N LEU A 106 -7.27 2.44 18.84
CA LEU A 106 -8.09 1.76 17.83
C LEU A 106 -7.16 0.88 17.01
N SER A 107 -7.45 -0.40 16.93
CA SER A 107 -6.61 -1.32 16.17
C SER A 107 -6.58 -0.86 14.72
N LEU A 108 -5.46 -1.07 14.02
CA LEU A 108 -5.36 -0.83 12.57
C LEU A 108 -6.52 -1.46 11.80
N LYS A 109 -7.05 -2.59 12.32
CA LYS A 109 -8.21 -3.29 11.78
C LYS A 109 -9.51 -2.48 11.91
N GLU A 110 -9.76 -1.85 13.05
CA GLU A 110 -10.95 -0.99 13.26
C GLU A 110 -10.86 0.28 12.43
N ILE A 111 -9.67 0.89 12.33
CA ILE A 111 -9.41 2.05 11.46
C ILE A 111 -9.65 1.68 10.00
N ASN A 112 -9.11 0.57 9.52
CA ASN A 112 -9.28 0.12 8.15
C ASN A 112 -10.74 -0.24 7.84
N THR A 113 -11.49 -0.80 8.80
CA THR A 113 -12.92 -1.07 8.63
C THR A 113 -13.70 0.22 8.42
N GLN A 114 -13.46 1.26 9.22
CA GLN A 114 -14.14 2.55 9.09
C GLN A 114 -13.77 3.29 7.79
N ILE A 115 -12.50 3.23 7.36
CA ILE A 115 -12.08 3.75 6.04
C ILE A 115 -12.81 3.01 4.93
N ASN A 116 -12.91 1.68 5.02
CA ASN A 116 -13.62 0.88 4.02
C ASN A 116 -15.11 1.20 3.96
N GLU A 117 -15.76 1.46 5.10
CA GLU A 117 -17.16 1.87 5.15
C GLU A 117 -17.37 3.25 4.51
N LEU A 118 -16.48 4.20 4.77
CA LEU A 118 -16.51 5.53 4.13
C LEU A 118 -16.29 5.44 2.62
N LEU A 119 -15.34 4.62 2.17
CA LEU A 119 -15.08 4.37 0.76
C LEU A 119 -16.28 3.69 0.09
N LYS A 120 -16.84 2.63 0.71
CA LYS A 120 -18.07 1.97 0.22
C LYS A 120 -19.22 2.94 0.06
N ALA A 121 -19.49 3.77 1.07
CA ALA A 121 -20.55 4.76 1.02
C ALA A 121 -20.33 5.82 -0.07
N SER A 122 -19.09 6.23 -0.30
CA SER A 122 -18.73 7.19 -1.35
C SER A 122 -18.92 6.59 -2.76
N ILE A 123 -18.57 5.33 -2.94
CA ILE A 123 -18.68 4.59 -4.20
C ILE A 123 -20.15 4.26 -4.51
N GLN A 124 -20.89 3.75 -3.53
CA GLN A 124 -22.32 3.41 -3.71
C GLN A 124 -23.19 4.61 -4.08
N SER A 125 -22.84 5.81 -3.58
CA SER A 125 -23.59 7.04 -3.91
C SER A 125 -23.45 7.46 -5.38
N GLN A 126 -22.49 6.89 -6.12
CA GLN A 126 -22.22 7.20 -7.52
C GLN A 126 -22.65 6.09 -8.49
N GLY A 127 -23.28 5.03 -8.01
CA GLY A 127 -23.70 3.88 -8.84
C GLY A 127 -22.53 3.00 -9.30
N VAL A 128 -21.35 3.15 -8.70
CA VAL A 128 -20.21 2.26 -8.94
C VAL A 128 -20.48 0.93 -8.21
N ILE A 129 -20.45 -0.17 -8.96
CA ILE A 129 -20.62 -1.53 -8.44
C ILE A 129 -19.58 -1.76 -7.32
N SER A 130 -20.02 -2.33 -6.22
CA SER A 130 -19.19 -2.64 -5.06
C SER A 130 -18.01 -3.55 -5.44
N LEU A 131 -16.85 -2.97 -5.70
CA LEU A 131 -15.60 -3.67 -5.96
C LEU A 131 -15.14 -4.55 -4.78
N PHE A 132 -15.76 -4.36 -3.62
CA PHE A 132 -15.33 -4.97 -2.37
C PHE A 132 -16.32 -6.00 -1.81
N ASP A 133 -17.43 -6.26 -2.49
CA ASP A 133 -18.51 -7.14 -2.00
C ASP A 133 -18.47 -8.56 -2.60
N SER A 134 -17.44 -8.92 -3.34
CA SER A 134 -17.31 -10.29 -3.84
C SER A 134 -16.85 -11.23 -2.71
N LYS A 135 -17.81 -11.73 -1.92
CA LYS A 135 -17.68 -12.97 -1.15
C LYS A 135 -17.65 -14.23 -2.05
N GLN A 136 -17.54 -14.05 -3.35
CA GLN A 136 -17.24 -15.08 -4.33
C GLN A 136 -16.00 -14.65 -5.08
N ALA A 137 -14.86 -14.82 -4.44
CA ALA A 137 -13.59 -14.87 -5.15
C ALA A 137 -13.58 -16.16 -5.99
N ASP A 138 -14.18 -16.12 -7.14
CA ASP A 138 -13.67 -16.91 -8.24
C ASP A 138 -12.24 -16.42 -8.48
N GLU A 139 -11.28 -17.32 -8.38
CA GLU A 139 -9.82 -17.08 -8.42
C GLU A 139 -9.32 -16.41 -9.72
N ASN A 140 -10.22 -15.89 -10.56
CA ASN A 140 -9.96 -15.39 -11.90
C ASN A 140 -10.45 -13.96 -12.18
N ILE A 141 -11.01 -13.24 -11.22
CA ILE A 141 -11.34 -11.83 -11.47
C ILE A 141 -10.08 -11.01 -11.26
N SER A 142 -9.51 -10.54 -12.35
CA SER A 142 -8.38 -9.60 -12.34
C SER A 142 -8.77 -8.41 -11.45
N LEU A 143 -8.02 -8.15 -10.38
CA LEU A 143 -8.15 -6.95 -9.54
C LEU A 143 -8.12 -5.65 -10.36
N PHE A 144 -7.68 -5.73 -11.60
CA PHE A 144 -7.57 -4.66 -12.57
C PHE A 144 -8.45 -4.92 -13.81
N ASP A 145 -9.78 -5.09 -13.61
CA ASP A 145 -10.70 -5.11 -14.73
C ASP A 145 -10.63 -3.76 -15.47
N PRO A 146 -10.36 -3.75 -16.80
CA PRO A 146 -10.26 -2.53 -17.58
C PRO A 146 -11.50 -1.64 -17.48
N ALA A 147 -12.71 -2.22 -17.36
CA ALA A 147 -13.95 -1.46 -17.21
C ALA A 147 -13.98 -0.71 -15.88
N VAL A 148 -13.54 -1.35 -14.80
CA VAL A 148 -13.45 -0.76 -13.47
C VAL A 148 -12.39 0.34 -13.42
N LEU A 149 -11.23 0.11 -14.01
CA LEU A 149 -10.17 1.13 -14.09
C LEU A 149 -10.62 2.35 -14.89
N ASP A 150 -11.38 2.15 -15.97
CA ASP A 150 -11.96 3.24 -16.77
C ASP A 150 -12.98 4.04 -15.96
N GLU A 151 -13.87 3.40 -15.20
CA GLU A 151 -14.81 4.08 -14.31
C GLU A 151 -14.08 4.91 -13.24
N ILE A 152 -13.05 4.35 -12.60
CA ILE A 152 -12.25 5.08 -11.62
C ILE A 152 -11.58 6.31 -12.26
N SER A 153 -11.10 6.20 -13.49
CA SER A 153 -10.46 7.31 -14.21
C SER A 153 -11.42 8.48 -14.46
N LYS A 154 -12.70 8.18 -14.68
CA LYS A 154 -13.78 9.15 -14.97
C LYS A 154 -14.44 9.75 -13.74
N MET A 155 -14.09 9.28 -12.54
CA MET A 155 -14.63 9.81 -11.29
C MET A 155 -14.36 11.33 -11.17
N LYS A 156 -15.38 12.07 -10.72
CA LYS A 156 -15.27 13.53 -10.51
C LYS A 156 -14.38 13.85 -9.33
N GLU A 157 -14.45 13.05 -8.29
CA GLU A 157 -13.68 13.19 -7.06
C GLU A 157 -12.30 12.52 -7.21
N LYS A 158 -11.36 13.24 -7.85
CA LYS A 158 -10.03 12.71 -8.20
C LYS A 158 -9.23 12.17 -6.99
N ASN A 159 -9.38 12.78 -5.81
CA ASN A 159 -8.71 12.29 -4.60
C ASN A 159 -9.23 10.90 -4.17
N ILE A 160 -10.52 10.64 -4.34
CA ILE A 160 -11.11 9.32 -4.06
C ILE A 160 -10.57 8.31 -5.06
N ALA A 161 -10.49 8.67 -6.35
CA ALA A 161 -9.89 7.83 -7.37
C ALA A 161 -8.43 7.44 -7.03
N VAL A 162 -7.62 8.40 -6.57
CA VAL A 162 -6.23 8.12 -6.12
C VAL A 162 -6.20 7.12 -4.97
N GLU A 163 -7.02 7.30 -3.94
CA GLU A 163 -7.03 6.38 -2.78
C GLU A 163 -7.54 4.97 -3.14
N ILE A 164 -8.51 4.86 -4.03
CA ILE A 164 -8.98 3.56 -4.54
C ILE A 164 -7.86 2.86 -5.32
N LEU A 165 -7.23 3.54 -6.28
CA LEU A 165 -6.14 2.97 -7.07
C LEU A 165 -4.96 2.57 -6.18
N LYS A 166 -4.56 3.42 -5.24
CA LYS A 166 -3.51 3.14 -4.26
C LYS A 166 -3.82 1.87 -3.45
N LYS A 167 -5.07 1.69 -3.03
CA LYS A 167 -5.49 0.49 -2.29
C LYS A 167 -5.40 -0.76 -3.16
N LEU A 168 -5.92 -0.72 -4.39
CA LEU A 168 -5.82 -1.83 -5.34
C LEU A 168 -4.35 -2.21 -5.60
N MET A 169 -3.48 -1.20 -5.78
CA MET A 169 -2.04 -1.43 -5.94
C MET A 169 -1.42 -2.07 -4.71
N ALA A 170 -1.78 -1.61 -3.50
CA ALA A 170 -1.25 -2.15 -2.26
C ALA A 170 -1.66 -3.62 -2.05
N GLU A 171 -2.88 -4.00 -2.40
CA GLU A 171 -3.37 -5.38 -2.38
C GLU A 171 -2.57 -6.26 -3.35
N GLN A 172 -2.34 -5.80 -4.57
CA GLN A 172 -1.54 -6.53 -5.55
C GLN A 172 -0.07 -6.67 -5.14
N VAL A 173 0.52 -5.61 -4.61
CA VAL A 173 1.89 -5.67 -4.06
C VAL A 173 1.97 -6.64 -2.87
N SER A 174 0.93 -6.67 -2.02
CA SER A 174 0.86 -7.64 -0.91
C SER A 174 0.81 -9.09 -1.41
N LEU A 175 0.12 -9.35 -2.53
CA LEU A 175 0.14 -10.66 -3.18
C LEU A 175 1.56 -10.99 -3.71
N TYR A 176 2.20 -10.06 -4.40
CA TYR A 176 3.57 -10.27 -4.88
C TYR A 176 4.60 -10.46 -3.76
N LYS A 177 4.40 -9.81 -2.60
CA LYS A 177 5.25 -10.06 -1.42
C LYS A 177 5.26 -11.53 -0.97
N ARG A 178 4.27 -12.30 -1.37
CA ARG A 178 4.15 -13.73 -1.05
C ARG A 178 4.53 -14.65 -2.21
N THR A 179 4.52 -14.14 -3.44
CA THR A 179 4.63 -14.99 -4.63
C THR A 179 5.83 -14.65 -5.52
N ASN A 180 6.26 -13.37 -5.60
CA ASN A 180 7.28 -12.95 -6.53
C ASN A 180 8.11 -11.78 -5.99
N VAL A 181 9.35 -12.07 -5.57
CA VAL A 181 10.28 -11.08 -4.98
C VAL A 181 10.56 -9.91 -5.93
N VAL A 182 10.81 -10.21 -7.21
CA VAL A 182 11.20 -9.19 -8.20
C VAL A 182 10.06 -8.21 -8.46
N GLN A 183 8.85 -8.73 -8.71
CA GLN A 183 7.69 -7.90 -8.97
C GLN A 183 7.27 -7.12 -7.71
N SER A 184 7.36 -7.75 -6.54
CA SER A 184 7.11 -7.07 -5.26
C SER A 184 8.02 -5.85 -5.09
N GLN A 185 9.31 -6.01 -5.29
CA GLN A 185 10.27 -4.92 -5.16
C GLN A 185 9.99 -3.81 -6.18
N LYS A 186 9.89 -4.18 -7.47
CA LYS A 186 9.65 -3.24 -8.58
C LYS A 186 8.43 -2.36 -8.35
N PHE A 187 7.27 -2.98 -8.05
CA PHE A 187 6.04 -2.23 -7.91
C PHE A 187 5.94 -1.49 -6.58
N SER A 188 6.49 -2.04 -5.48
CA SER A 188 6.56 -1.31 -4.21
C SER A 188 7.35 -0.01 -4.34
N GLU A 189 8.52 -0.06 -4.96
CA GLU A 189 9.39 1.11 -5.16
C GLU A 189 8.72 2.13 -6.09
N LYS A 190 8.15 1.68 -7.22
CA LYS A 190 7.47 2.54 -8.19
C LYS A 190 6.28 3.28 -7.56
N ILE A 191 5.42 2.56 -6.83
CA ILE A 191 4.26 3.14 -6.16
C ILE A 191 4.71 4.09 -5.04
N ALA A 192 5.71 3.72 -4.24
CA ALA A 192 6.22 4.57 -3.18
C ALA A 192 6.78 5.90 -3.71
N GLN A 193 7.58 5.85 -4.79
CA GLN A 193 8.11 7.05 -5.44
C GLN A 193 6.98 7.94 -6.01
N LEU A 194 6.00 7.35 -6.69
CA LEU A 194 4.87 8.04 -7.26
C LEU A 194 4.03 8.74 -6.17
N MET A 195 3.69 8.01 -5.10
CA MET A 195 2.91 8.56 -4.00
C MET A 195 3.69 9.62 -3.22
N ASN A 196 5.01 9.47 -3.07
CA ASN A 196 5.85 10.50 -2.46
C ASN A 196 5.85 11.79 -3.30
N SER A 197 5.97 11.70 -4.62
CA SER A 197 5.87 12.85 -5.53
C SER A 197 4.50 13.53 -5.44
N TYR A 198 3.43 12.76 -5.34
CA TYR A 198 2.07 13.27 -5.18
C TYR A 198 1.88 13.99 -3.83
N TYR A 199 2.29 13.39 -2.71
CA TYR A 199 2.14 14.00 -1.38
C TYR A 199 3.02 15.24 -1.18
N ASN A 200 4.13 15.35 -1.91
CA ASN A 200 4.98 16.53 -1.93
C ASN A 200 4.49 17.61 -2.93
N GLY A 201 3.35 17.38 -3.60
CA GLY A 201 2.78 18.33 -4.53
C GLY A 201 3.56 18.50 -5.85
N LEU A 202 4.46 17.56 -6.17
CA LEU A 202 5.27 17.58 -7.40
C LEU A 202 4.47 17.15 -8.63
N ILE A 203 3.39 16.40 -8.43
CA ILE A 203 2.49 15.93 -9.48
C ILE A 203 1.03 16.16 -9.08
N THR A 204 0.17 16.36 -10.05
CA THR A 204 -1.26 16.61 -9.88
C THR A 204 -2.05 15.31 -9.65
N ASN A 205 -3.30 15.43 -9.19
CA ASN A 205 -4.23 14.29 -9.07
C ASN A 205 -4.39 13.54 -10.41
N GLU A 206 -4.42 14.25 -11.52
CA GLU A 206 -4.60 13.64 -12.84
C GLU A 206 -3.36 12.86 -13.28
N GLU A 207 -2.18 13.41 -13.02
CA GLU A 207 -0.91 12.74 -13.32
C GLU A 207 -0.70 11.48 -12.49
N VAL A 208 -0.98 11.52 -11.19
CA VAL A 208 -0.85 10.33 -10.33
C VAL A 208 -1.85 9.24 -10.71
N ILE A 209 -3.11 9.61 -11.06
CA ILE A 209 -4.12 8.66 -11.54
C ILE A 209 -3.63 7.99 -12.83
N LYS A 210 -3.15 8.78 -13.79
CA LYS A 210 -2.63 8.27 -15.07
C LYS A 210 -1.48 7.27 -14.86
N GLU A 211 -0.53 7.59 -13.99
CA GLU A 211 0.61 6.70 -13.71
C GLU A 211 0.21 5.46 -12.92
N LEU A 212 -0.75 5.55 -11.99
CA LEU A 212 -1.30 4.38 -11.30
C LEU A 212 -2.04 3.45 -12.27
N LEU A 213 -2.85 4.00 -13.18
CA LEU A 213 -3.55 3.23 -14.22
C LEU A 213 -2.55 2.54 -15.15
N LYS A 214 -1.50 3.23 -15.58
CA LYS A 214 -0.43 2.65 -16.38
C LYS A 214 0.27 1.50 -15.62
N THR A 215 0.51 1.68 -14.33
CA THR A 215 1.10 0.63 -13.50
C THR A 215 0.16 -0.59 -13.37
N ALA A 216 -1.16 -0.38 -13.27
CA ALA A 216 -2.15 -1.46 -13.31
C ALA A 216 -2.11 -2.23 -14.63
N GLN A 217 -2.00 -1.53 -15.75
CA GLN A 217 -1.86 -2.16 -17.07
C GLN A 217 -0.56 -2.98 -17.17
N GLU A 218 0.58 -2.44 -16.72
CA GLU A 218 1.85 -3.18 -16.69
C GLU A 218 1.73 -4.49 -15.88
N ILE A 219 1.07 -4.45 -14.73
CA ILE A 219 0.82 -5.64 -13.89
C ILE A 219 -0.02 -6.67 -14.64
N THR A 220 -1.09 -6.22 -15.29
CA THR A 220 -1.99 -7.09 -16.07
C THR A 220 -1.26 -7.72 -17.27
N GLU A 221 -0.45 -6.95 -17.95
CA GLU A 221 0.36 -7.44 -19.09
C GLU A 221 1.38 -8.49 -18.65
N LEU A 222 2.06 -8.27 -17.53
CA LEU A 222 3.00 -9.25 -16.99
C LEU A 222 2.32 -10.59 -16.66
N TYR A 223 1.14 -10.52 -16.04
CA TYR A 223 0.36 -11.72 -15.76
C TYR A 223 -0.06 -12.46 -17.03
N ASN A 224 -0.54 -11.73 -18.04
CA ASN A 224 -0.94 -12.30 -19.31
C ASN A 224 0.25 -12.86 -20.11
N ASN A 225 1.41 -12.21 -20.05
CA ASN A 225 2.63 -12.69 -20.68
C ASN A 225 3.11 -14.00 -20.05
N GLY A 226 3.05 -14.14 -18.72
CA GLY A 226 3.34 -15.40 -18.05
C GLY A 226 2.47 -16.55 -18.56
N LYS A 227 1.15 -16.32 -18.71
CA LYS A 227 0.23 -17.29 -19.30
C LYS A 227 0.58 -17.65 -20.75
N LYS A 228 0.95 -16.67 -21.58
CA LYS A 228 1.38 -16.89 -22.98
C LYS A 228 2.65 -17.72 -23.07
N LEU A 229 3.58 -17.60 -22.12
CA LEU A 229 4.80 -18.39 -22.03
C LEU A 229 4.53 -19.82 -21.53
N GLY A 230 3.30 -20.14 -21.11
CA GLY A 230 2.94 -21.45 -20.56
C GLY A 230 3.66 -21.76 -19.26
N LEU A 231 3.97 -20.73 -18.47
CA LEU A 231 4.60 -20.82 -17.15
C LEU A 231 3.54 -20.77 -16.05
N THR A 232 3.69 -21.60 -15.02
CA THR A 232 2.95 -21.47 -13.78
C THR A 232 3.35 -20.20 -13.04
N GLN A 233 2.59 -19.76 -12.05
CA GLN A 233 2.94 -18.58 -11.24
C GLN A 233 4.29 -18.73 -10.53
N GLU A 234 4.61 -19.93 -10.11
CA GLU A 234 5.88 -20.29 -9.47
C GLU A 234 7.04 -20.21 -10.47
N GLU A 235 6.89 -20.81 -11.63
CA GLU A 235 7.88 -20.72 -12.70
C GLU A 235 8.06 -19.28 -13.18
N LEU A 236 6.98 -18.50 -13.28
CA LEU A 236 7.06 -17.08 -13.65
C LEU A 236 7.89 -16.27 -12.63
N ALA A 237 7.76 -16.56 -11.33
CA ALA A 237 8.57 -15.89 -10.32
C ALA A 237 10.08 -16.20 -10.45
N PHE A 238 10.44 -17.45 -10.80
CA PHE A 238 11.83 -17.81 -11.09
C PHE A 238 12.30 -17.27 -12.44
N TYR A 239 11.42 -17.20 -13.44
CA TYR A 239 11.72 -16.53 -14.71
C TYR A 239 12.05 -15.05 -14.48
N ASP A 240 11.27 -14.34 -13.69
CA ASP A 240 11.53 -12.95 -13.33
C ASP A 240 12.84 -12.80 -12.53
N ALA A 241 13.15 -13.76 -11.65
CA ALA A 241 14.42 -13.78 -10.93
C ALA A 241 15.63 -13.96 -11.85
N LEU A 242 15.52 -14.82 -12.86
CA LEU A 242 16.56 -15.04 -13.88
C LEU A 242 16.70 -13.87 -14.86
N THR A 243 15.60 -13.16 -15.13
CA THR A 243 15.58 -12.03 -16.08
C THR A 243 15.68 -10.66 -15.39
N LYS A 244 16.03 -10.62 -14.11
CA LYS A 244 16.25 -9.36 -13.40
C LYS A 244 17.36 -8.50 -14.02
N PRO A 245 18.50 -9.05 -14.48
CA PRO A 245 19.42 -8.30 -15.31
C PRO A 245 18.78 -8.01 -16.69
N GLU A 246 18.82 -6.73 -17.12
CA GLU A 246 18.08 -6.27 -18.30
C GLU A 246 18.50 -6.95 -19.62
N ASN A 247 19.77 -7.37 -19.73
CA ASN A 247 20.33 -7.92 -20.95
C ASN A 247 19.98 -9.40 -21.21
N ILE A 248 19.43 -10.10 -20.21
CA ILE A 248 19.23 -11.56 -20.30
C ILE A 248 18.16 -11.94 -21.34
N LYS A 249 17.11 -11.15 -21.45
CA LYS A 249 16.03 -11.40 -22.42
C LYS A 249 16.50 -11.30 -23.86
N ASP A 250 17.48 -10.45 -24.13
CA ASP A 250 18.06 -10.26 -25.47
C ASP A 250 19.12 -11.34 -25.79
N PHE A 251 19.72 -11.92 -24.76
CA PHE A 251 20.76 -12.93 -24.88
C PHE A 251 20.21 -14.32 -25.27
N TYR A 252 19.02 -14.66 -24.75
CA TYR A 252 18.40 -15.96 -24.97
C TYR A 252 17.30 -15.94 -26.02
N GLN A 253 17.18 -17.02 -26.79
CA GLN A 253 15.92 -17.33 -27.46
C GLN A 253 14.89 -17.70 -26.40
N ASN A 254 13.62 -17.25 -26.56
CA ASN A 254 12.58 -17.41 -25.57
C ASN A 254 12.42 -18.84 -25.01
N ASN A 255 12.61 -19.86 -25.84
CA ASN A 255 12.45 -21.25 -25.44
C ASN A 255 13.55 -21.74 -24.50
N GLU A 256 14.80 -21.36 -24.72
CA GLU A 256 15.93 -21.76 -23.86
C GLU A 256 15.79 -21.20 -22.42
N LEU A 257 15.30 -19.98 -22.29
CA LEU A 257 15.08 -19.36 -20.99
C LEU A 257 13.89 -20.00 -20.26
N ILE A 258 12.86 -20.41 -20.97
CA ILE A 258 11.71 -21.17 -20.43
C ILE A 258 12.18 -22.53 -19.93
N ASP A 259 13.00 -23.24 -20.72
CA ASP A 259 13.53 -24.57 -20.34
C ASP A 259 14.45 -24.45 -19.12
N LEU A 260 15.34 -23.46 -19.08
CA LEU A 260 16.14 -23.14 -17.90
C LEU A 260 15.25 -22.90 -16.68
N THR A 261 14.20 -22.11 -16.83
CA THR A 261 13.28 -21.78 -15.73
C THR A 261 12.56 -23.01 -15.18
N ARG A 262 12.06 -23.87 -16.03
CA ARG A 262 11.38 -25.12 -15.65
C ARG A 262 12.33 -26.09 -14.96
N GLU A 263 13.52 -26.32 -15.53
CA GLU A 263 14.53 -27.18 -14.91
C GLU A 263 14.98 -26.63 -13.54
N LEU A 264 15.16 -25.30 -13.44
CA LEU A 264 15.48 -24.62 -12.19
C LEU A 264 14.39 -24.87 -11.12
N THR A 265 13.13 -24.62 -11.48
CA THR A 265 11.99 -24.77 -10.56
C THR A 265 11.89 -26.21 -10.07
N GLU A 266 12.02 -27.18 -10.96
CA GLU A 266 11.95 -28.60 -10.61
C GLU A 266 13.15 -29.02 -9.74
N MET A 267 14.35 -28.58 -10.06
CA MET A 267 15.57 -28.81 -9.28
C MET A 267 15.41 -28.26 -7.85
N LEU A 268 14.95 -27.03 -7.70
CA LEU A 268 14.75 -26.41 -6.41
C LEU A 268 13.64 -27.12 -5.61
N ARG A 269 12.56 -27.52 -6.27
CA ARG A 269 11.47 -28.28 -5.64
C ARG A 269 11.94 -29.62 -5.08
N LYS A 270 12.77 -30.35 -5.82
CA LYS A 270 13.30 -31.67 -5.38
C LYS A 270 14.32 -31.57 -4.27
N ASN A 271 15.12 -30.50 -4.22
CA ASN A 271 16.24 -30.36 -3.28
C ASN A 271 15.90 -29.51 -2.04
N ARG A 272 14.71 -28.93 -1.99
CA ARG A 272 14.24 -28.15 -0.86
C ARG A 272 13.86 -29.07 0.29
N THR A 273 14.65 -29.08 1.35
CA THR A 273 14.35 -29.78 2.62
C THR A 273 13.70 -28.82 3.61
N ILE A 274 13.01 -29.36 4.61
CA ILE A 274 12.49 -28.56 5.73
C ILE A 274 13.68 -27.86 6.41
N ASP A 275 13.53 -26.56 6.72
CA ASP A 275 14.56 -25.74 7.39
C ASP A 275 15.88 -25.54 6.60
N TRP A 276 15.90 -25.77 5.27
CA TRP A 276 17.10 -25.55 4.47
C TRP A 276 17.63 -24.11 4.57
N GLN A 277 16.74 -23.14 4.76
CA GLN A 277 17.06 -21.72 4.94
C GLN A 277 17.91 -21.45 6.18
N LYS A 278 17.71 -22.22 7.26
CA LYS A 278 18.41 -22.07 8.54
C LYS A 278 19.80 -22.75 8.55
N LYS A 279 20.06 -23.61 7.56
CA LYS A 279 21.30 -24.39 7.46
C LYS A 279 22.21 -23.79 6.38
N GLU A 280 23.32 -23.18 6.79
CA GLU A 280 24.26 -22.55 5.83
C GLU A 280 24.81 -23.55 4.81
N THR A 281 25.05 -24.79 5.20
CA THR A 281 25.49 -25.87 4.29
C THR A 281 24.44 -26.18 3.22
N ALA A 282 23.15 -26.17 3.55
CA ALA A 282 22.06 -26.40 2.60
C ALA A 282 21.93 -25.19 1.65
N ARG A 283 22.00 -23.97 2.17
CA ARG A 283 22.00 -22.76 1.35
C ARG A 283 23.20 -22.73 0.38
N ALA A 284 24.38 -23.08 0.85
CA ALA A 284 25.58 -23.17 -0.01
C ALA A 284 25.41 -24.25 -1.10
N SER A 285 24.82 -25.40 -0.77
CA SER A 285 24.50 -26.44 -1.74
C SER A 285 23.51 -25.97 -2.78
N MET A 286 22.44 -25.28 -2.39
CA MET A 286 21.45 -24.70 -3.32
C MET A 286 22.11 -23.70 -4.26
N ARG A 287 22.91 -22.76 -3.75
CA ARG A 287 23.68 -21.81 -4.59
C ARG A 287 24.59 -22.52 -5.61
N LYS A 288 25.26 -23.59 -5.17
CA LYS A 288 26.12 -24.39 -6.06
C LYS A 288 25.32 -25.06 -7.17
N MET A 289 24.14 -25.62 -6.85
CA MET A 289 23.26 -26.24 -7.83
C MET A 289 22.74 -25.23 -8.86
N VAL A 290 22.26 -24.06 -8.38
CA VAL A 290 21.83 -22.95 -9.25
C VAL A 290 22.97 -22.53 -10.18
N LYS A 291 24.18 -22.29 -9.63
CA LYS A 291 25.37 -21.92 -10.42
C LYS A 291 25.72 -22.97 -11.48
N HIS A 292 25.60 -24.25 -11.16
CA HIS A 292 25.86 -25.33 -12.13
C HIS A 292 24.85 -25.33 -13.27
N LEU A 293 23.58 -25.10 -12.93
CA LEU A 293 22.50 -25.02 -13.94
C LEU A 293 22.68 -23.80 -14.85
N LEU A 294 23.00 -22.63 -14.31
CA LEU A 294 23.28 -21.42 -15.08
C LEU A 294 24.45 -21.66 -16.07
N LYS A 295 25.51 -22.35 -15.64
CA LYS A 295 26.62 -22.73 -16.52
C LYS A 295 26.18 -23.68 -17.64
N LYS A 296 25.34 -24.68 -17.35
CA LYS A 296 24.80 -25.62 -18.34
C LYS A 296 24.07 -24.90 -19.46
N TYR A 297 23.31 -23.86 -19.13
CA TYR A 297 22.57 -23.04 -20.07
C TYR A 297 23.35 -21.82 -20.58
N LYS A 298 24.66 -21.76 -20.34
CA LYS A 298 25.55 -20.68 -20.82
C LYS A 298 25.10 -19.27 -20.42
N TYR A 299 24.46 -19.17 -19.22
CA TYR A 299 24.04 -17.89 -18.67
C TYR A 299 25.25 -16.95 -18.54
N PRO A 300 25.13 -15.61 -18.81
CA PRO A 300 26.22 -14.67 -18.73
C PRO A 300 26.91 -14.68 -17.35
N PRO A 301 28.26 -14.90 -17.28
CA PRO A 301 28.95 -15.04 -16.01
C PRO A 301 28.91 -13.78 -15.13
N GLU A 302 28.88 -12.61 -15.74
CA GLU A 302 28.76 -11.31 -15.10
C GLU A 302 27.49 -11.15 -14.25
N ASP A 303 26.42 -11.83 -14.62
CA ASP A 303 25.11 -11.75 -13.97
C ASP A 303 24.83 -12.90 -13.00
N TYR A 304 25.79 -13.84 -12.81
CA TYR A 304 25.61 -15.02 -11.94
C TYR A 304 25.24 -14.63 -10.50
N ASP A 305 25.94 -13.69 -9.91
CA ASP A 305 25.73 -13.34 -8.49
C ASP A 305 24.37 -12.71 -8.28
N THR A 306 23.95 -11.86 -9.19
CA THR A 306 22.60 -11.26 -9.18
C THR A 306 21.52 -12.32 -9.38
N ALA A 307 21.64 -13.18 -10.36
CA ALA A 307 20.68 -14.24 -10.63
C ALA A 307 20.60 -15.23 -9.46
N ILE A 308 21.75 -15.72 -8.97
CA ILE A 308 21.80 -16.69 -7.85
C ILE A 308 21.18 -16.08 -6.58
N SER A 309 21.55 -14.85 -6.22
CA SER A 309 21.00 -14.20 -5.02
C SER A 309 19.49 -14.00 -5.12
N THR A 310 18.99 -13.57 -6.28
CA THR A 310 17.55 -13.34 -6.50
C THR A 310 16.77 -14.66 -6.51
N VAL A 311 17.29 -15.71 -7.17
CA VAL A 311 16.69 -17.05 -7.17
C VAL A 311 16.63 -17.64 -5.76
N ILE A 312 17.67 -17.50 -4.96
CA ILE A 312 17.68 -17.98 -3.56
C ILE A 312 16.66 -17.21 -2.73
N SER A 313 16.58 -15.89 -2.85
CA SER A 313 15.57 -15.08 -2.14
C SER A 313 14.14 -15.46 -2.55
N GLN A 314 13.92 -15.77 -3.84
CA GLN A 314 12.62 -16.27 -4.31
C GLN A 314 12.30 -17.65 -3.73
N CYS A 315 13.27 -18.54 -3.64
CA CYS A 315 13.10 -19.87 -3.07
C CYS A 315 12.83 -19.80 -1.55
N GLU A 316 13.45 -18.89 -0.82
CA GLU A 316 13.19 -18.63 0.60
C GLU A 316 11.74 -18.16 0.81
N MET A 317 11.31 -17.15 0.08
CA MET A 317 9.93 -16.67 0.11
C MET A 317 8.91 -17.77 -0.19
N TRP A 318 9.18 -18.58 -1.17
CA TRP A 318 8.32 -19.70 -1.56
C TRP A 318 8.19 -20.75 -0.45
N THR A 319 9.30 -21.03 0.26
CA THR A 319 9.31 -21.97 1.38
C THR A 319 8.51 -21.45 2.57
N ASP A 320 8.65 -20.16 2.91
CA ASP A 320 7.94 -19.54 4.04
C ASP A 320 6.42 -19.56 3.85
N ASN A 321 5.95 -19.36 2.62
CA ASN A 321 4.52 -19.34 2.32
C ASN A 321 3.86 -20.73 2.26
N MET A 322 4.65 -21.82 2.17
CA MET A 322 4.10 -23.19 2.23
C MET A 322 4.04 -23.75 3.65
N THR A 323 4.73 -23.11 4.60
CA THR A 323 4.76 -23.51 6.01
C THR A 323 3.82 -22.68 6.89
N ALA A 324 3.18 -21.65 6.33
CA ALA A 324 2.17 -20.80 6.95
C ALA A 324 0.76 -21.25 6.53
#